data_07e622f5460123e57260e130be9d23f8
#
_entry.id   07e622f5460123e57260e130be9d23f8
#
_cell.length_a   1.000
_cell.length_b   1.000
_cell.length_c   1.000
_cell.angle_alpha   90.00
_cell.angle_beta   90.00
_cell.angle_gamma   90.00
#
_symmetry.space_group_name_H-M   'P 1'
#
loop_
_entity.id
_entity.type
_entity.pdbx_description
1 polymer ?
#
loop_
_entity_poly.entity_id
_entity_poly.type
_entity_poly.pdbx_seq_one_letter_code
_entity_poly.pdbx_strand_id
1 'polypeptide(L)'
;NIPAAAPTEVVWPPVAVLLLVLALLQWKRRRQWLVAWVVAGIFAGACGFLSQGAALISERRSFVALADAIPQAPALVGAYGDYPTSAVFYSGRIAYRLEEGEAGQAPWQGKYTMPRLKTEEFLRIGEKEAIYLLVKQKHQEEMAKDGRFKEFQLLKSAPAGAVYMKKSEKA
;
A
#
# COMPACT_ATOMS: atom_id res chain seq x y z
N ASN A 1 4.25 -16.94 10.60
CA ASN A 1 4.57 -16.32 11.91
C ASN A 1 4.99 -14.87 11.62
N ILE A 2 4.04 -13.97 11.69
CA ILE A 2 4.30 -12.52 11.65
C ILE A 2 4.75 -12.15 13.06
N PRO A 3 5.95 -11.59 13.27
CA PRO A 3 6.33 -11.11 14.59
C PRO A 3 5.33 -10.04 15.01
N ALA A 4 4.73 -10.24 16.18
CA ALA A 4 3.83 -9.27 16.77
C ALA A 4 4.56 -7.92 16.83
N ALA A 5 3.94 -6.90 16.28
CA ALA A 5 4.46 -5.53 16.35
C ALA A 5 4.72 -5.21 17.84
N ALA A 6 5.93 -4.77 18.15
CA ALA A 6 6.27 -4.35 19.49
C ALA A 6 5.26 -3.31 19.96
N PRO A 7 4.75 -3.43 21.19
CA PRO A 7 3.70 -2.54 21.65
C PRO A 7 4.23 -1.10 21.69
N THR A 8 3.58 -0.25 20.95
CA THR A 8 3.79 1.22 20.94
C THR A 8 3.40 1.87 22.29
N GLU A 9 3.03 1.06 23.27
CA GLU A 9 2.49 1.49 24.57
C GLU A 9 3.53 2.14 25.51
N VAL A 10 4.83 2.00 25.22
CA VAL A 10 5.88 2.34 26.20
C VAL A 10 6.27 3.82 26.20
N VAL A 11 5.94 4.59 25.17
CA VAL A 11 6.45 5.97 25.03
C VAL A 11 5.54 7.02 25.69
N TRP A 12 4.26 6.77 25.78
CA TRP A 12 3.28 7.75 26.27
C TRP A 12 3.30 8.04 27.76
N PRO A 13 3.42 7.03 28.64
CA PRO A 13 3.40 7.28 30.07
C PRO A 13 4.52 8.22 30.54
N PRO A 14 5.79 8.06 30.13
CA PRO A 14 6.86 8.95 30.60
C PRO A 14 6.72 10.38 30.06
N VAL A 15 6.21 10.56 28.84
CA VAL A 15 5.98 11.90 28.30
C VAL A 15 4.86 12.60 29.03
N ALA A 16 3.77 11.91 29.32
CA ALA A 16 2.65 12.46 30.09
C ALA A 16 3.07 12.84 31.54
N VAL A 17 3.86 11.99 32.19
CA VAL A 17 4.41 12.27 33.53
C VAL A 17 5.34 13.47 33.51
N LEU A 18 6.25 13.58 32.52
CA LEU A 18 7.14 14.71 32.39
C LEU A 18 6.38 16.03 32.21
N LEU A 19 5.37 16.04 31.37
CA LEU A 19 4.51 17.22 31.16
C LEU A 19 3.74 17.61 32.43
N LEU A 20 3.25 16.63 33.17
CA LEU A 20 2.56 16.86 34.44
C LEU A 20 3.50 17.46 35.49
N VAL A 21 4.72 16.94 35.61
CA VAL A 21 5.77 17.47 36.53
C VAL A 21 6.14 18.88 36.16
N LEU A 22 6.39 19.17 34.90
CA LEU A 22 6.68 20.51 34.40
C LEU A 22 5.51 21.48 34.67
N ALA A 23 4.27 21.01 34.49
CA ALA A 23 3.07 21.77 34.81
C ALA A 23 2.97 22.11 36.30
N LEU A 24 3.25 21.18 37.19
CA LEU A 24 3.23 21.37 38.63
C LEU A 24 4.33 22.28 39.12
N LEU A 25 5.56 22.20 38.57
CA LEU A 25 6.70 23.03 38.93
C LEU A 25 6.52 24.50 38.52
N GLN A 26 5.78 24.77 37.47
CA GLN A 26 5.56 26.13 36.97
C GLN A 26 4.26 26.78 37.49
N TRP A 27 3.39 26.03 38.18
CA TRP A 27 2.10 26.52 38.68
C TRP A 27 2.19 27.81 39.50
N LYS A 28 3.26 27.99 40.26
CA LYS A 28 3.45 29.17 41.13
C LYS A 28 3.92 30.43 40.42
N ARG A 29 4.47 30.33 39.23
CA ARG A 29 5.20 31.50 38.66
C ARG A 29 4.64 32.13 37.39
N ARG A 30 4.04 31.36 36.44
CA ARG A 30 3.50 31.96 35.20
C ARG A 30 2.50 31.03 34.51
N ARG A 31 1.25 31.17 34.87
CA ARG A 31 0.12 30.39 34.33
C ARG A 31 0.04 30.34 32.78
N GLN A 32 0.45 31.43 32.11
CA GLN A 32 0.42 31.52 30.64
C GLN A 32 1.46 30.62 29.95
N TRP A 33 2.67 30.51 30.52
CA TRP A 33 3.72 29.65 29.96
C TRP A 33 3.41 28.17 30.13
N LEU A 34 2.69 27.80 31.16
CA LEU A 34 2.21 26.44 31.39
C LEU A 34 1.30 25.98 30.25
N VAL A 35 0.32 26.81 29.90
CA VAL A 35 -0.61 26.52 28.80
C VAL A 35 0.15 26.33 27.48
N ALA A 36 1.12 27.22 27.21
CA ALA A 36 1.94 27.13 26.00
C ALA A 36 2.74 25.81 25.92
N TRP A 37 3.35 25.38 27.04
CA TRP A 37 4.10 24.14 27.10
C TRP A 37 3.21 22.89 26.98
N VAL A 38 2.04 22.90 27.60
CA VAL A 38 1.06 21.80 27.46
C VAL A 38 0.58 21.67 26.03
N VAL A 39 0.24 22.80 25.39
CA VAL A 39 -0.18 22.80 23.97
C VAL A 39 0.95 22.33 23.07
N ALA A 40 2.17 22.81 23.27
CA ALA A 40 3.34 22.37 22.50
C ALA A 40 3.59 20.86 22.66
N GLY A 41 3.49 20.34 23.89
CA GLY A 41 3.65 18.90 24.16
C GLY A 41 2.57 18.05 23.50
N ILE A 42 1.30 18.46 23.55
CA ILE A 42 0.20 17.79 22.87
C ILE A 42 0.42 17.79 21.36
N PHE A 43 0.83 18.94 20.82
CA PHE A 43 1.09 19.07 19.37
C PHE A 43 2.27 18.18 18.92
N ALA A 44 3.39 18.21 19.66
CA ALA A 44 4.54 17.35 19.38
C ALA A 44 4.18 15.86 19.47
N GLY A 45 3.41 15.48 20.48
CA GLY A 45 2.89 14.13 20.63
C GLY A 45 1.98 13.70 19.48
N ALA A 46 1.07 14.57 19.08
CA ALA A 46 0.19 14.32 17.94
C ALA A 46 0.97 14.16 16.62
N CYS A 47 1.96 15.04 16.39
CA CYS A 47 2.84 14.93 15.22
C CYS A 47 3.64 13.62 15.21
N GLY A 48 4.18 13.21 16.35
CA GLY A 48 4.89 11.94 16.50
C GLY A 48 3.98 10.73 16.23
N PHE A 49 2.76 10.75 16.75
CA PHE A 49 1.77 9.70 16.50
C PHE A 49 1.37 9.64 15.04
N LEU A 50 1.07 10.79 14.44
CA LEU A 50 0.70 10.86 13.02
C LEU A 50 1.81 10.40 12.10
N SER A 51 3.07 10.74 12.39
CA SER A 51 4.21 10.30 11.57
C SER A 51 4.42 8.79 11.64
N GLN A 52 4.33 8.19 12.81
CA GLN A 52 4.45 6.74 12.98
C GLN A 52 3.25 6.00 12.37
N GLY A 53 2.04 6.50 12.60
CA GLY A 53 0.83 5.94 11.99
C GLY A 53 0.84 6.04 10.47
N ALA A 54 1.29 7.16 9.90
CA ALA A 54 1.42 7.34 8.47
C ALA A 54 2.45 6.37 7.86
N ALA A 55 3.58 6.16 8.53
CA ALA A 55 4.60 5.19 8.09
C ALA A 55 4.03 3.78 8.03
N LEU A 56 3.36 3.33 9.09
CA LEU A 56 2.74 1.99 9.16
C LEU A 56 1.63 1.81 8.11
N ILE A 57 0.80 2.84 7.90
CA ILE A 57 -0.26 2.80 6.88
C ILE A 57 0.36 2.78 5.48
N SER A 58 1.40 3.58 5.26
CA SER A 58 2.12 3.62 3.98
C SER A 58 2.74 2.27 3.66
N GLU A 59 3.42 1.65 4.61
CA GLU A 59 4.06 0.35 4.44
C GLU A 59 3.05 -0.77 4.09
N ARG A 60 1.89 -0.77 4.75
CA ARG A 60 0.82 -1.74 4.49
C ARG A 60 0.01 -1.50 3.23
N ARG A 61 -0.03 -0.26 2.71
CA ARG A 61 -0.85 0.10 1.55
C ARG A 61 -0.05 0.39 0.29
N SER A 62 1.24 0.66 0.43
CA SER A 62 2.10 1.05 -0.68
C SER A 62 2.78 -0.15 -1.33
N PHE A 63 2.75 -0.18 -2.65
CA PHE A 63 3.49 -1.15 -3.46
C PHE A 63 4.96 -0.75 -3.70
N VAL A 64 5.50 0.24 -2.98
CA VAL A 64 6.91 0.69 -3.14
C VAL A 64 7.87 -0.49 -3.06
N ALA A 65 7.70 -1.34 -2.04
CA ALA A 65 8.56 -2.52 -1.83
C ALA A 65 8.49 -3.56 -2.96
N LEU A 66 7.47 -3.48 -3.82
CA LEU A 66 7.23 -4.38 -4.94
C LEU A 66 7.59 -3.75 -6.29
N ALA A 67 7.85 -2.45 -6.33
CA ALA A 67 8.12 -1.73 -7.56
C ALA A 67 9.34 -2.30 -8.33
N ASP A 68 10.37 -2.72 -7.60
CA ASP A 68 11.57 -3.31 -8.19
C ASP A 68 11.34 -4.69 -8.85
N ALA A 69 10.27 -5.38 -8.43
CA ALA A 69 9.90 -6.67 -9.01
C ALA A 69 9.12 -6.51 -10.34
N ILE A 70 8.72 -5.28 -10.69
CA ILE A 70 8.06 -4.98 -11.95
C ILE A 70 9.14 -4.71 -12.99
N PRO A 71 9.20 -5.48 -14.09
CA PRO A 71 10.31 -5.35 -15.05
C PRO A 71 10.28 -4.01 -15.78
N GLN A 72 11.45 -3.47 -16.05
CA GLN A 72 11.63 -2.26 -16.84
C GLN A 72 11.44 -2.52 -18.36
N ALA A 73 11.61 -3.76 -18.81
CA ALA A 73 11.40 -4.17 -20.19
C ALA A 73 9.92 -4.07 -20.61
N PRO A 74 9.62 -4.04 -21.91
CA PRO A 74 8.25 -4.04 -22.40
C PRO A 74 7.56 -5.36 -21.99
N ALA A 75 6.86 -5.31 -20.87
CA ALA A 75 6.07 -6.42 -20.35
C ALA A 75 4.71 -5.89 -19.96
N LEU A 76 3.68 -6.67 -20.21
CA LEU A 76 2.32 -6.32 -19.83
C LEU A 76 2.11 -6.54 -18.32
N VAL A 77 1.63 -5.52 -17.65
CA VAL A 77 1.35 -5.56 -16.22
C VAL A 77 -0.16 -5.42 -15.99
N GLY A 78 -0.77 -6.44 -15.43
CA GLY A 78 -2.17 -6.45 -15.01
C GLY A 78 -2.32 -6.16 -13.51
N ALA A 79 -3.47 -5.66 -13.12
CA ALA A 79 -3.87 -5.45 -11.72
C ALA A 79 -5.19 -6.18 -11.46
N TYR A 80 -5.18 -7.14 -10.53
CA TYR A 80 -6.35 -7.90 -10.14
C TYR A 80 -7.12 -7.19 -9.02
N GLY A 81 -8.41 -6.99 -9.22
CA GLY A 81 -9.29 -6.31 -8.29
C GLY A 81 -9.05 -4.80 -8.26
N ASP A 82 -8.29 -4.31 -7.30
CA ASP A 82 -8.03 -2.89 -7.13
C ASP A 82 -6.79 -2.42 -7.89
N TYR A 83 -6.87 -1.24 -8.49
CA TYR A 83 -5.74 -0.62 -9.17
C TYR A 83 -4.67 -0.11 -8.18
N PRO A 84 -3.41 -0.59 -8.26
CA PRO A 84 -2.36 -0.22 -7.34
C PRO A 84 -1.61 1.04 -7.82
N THR A 85 -2.18 2.23 -7.62
CA THR A 85 -1.60 3.51 -8.07
C THR A 85 -0.15 3.71 -7.63
N SER A 86 0.19 3.29 -6.40
CA SER A 86 1.56 3.38 -5.90
C SER A 86 2.54 2.50 -6.70
N ALA A 87 2.13 1.29 -7.12
CA ALA A 87 2.97 0.44 -7.96
C ALA A 87 3.31 1.12 -9.29
N VAL A 88 2.30 1.71 -9.93
CA VAL A 88 2.47 2.44 -11.19
C VAL A 88 3.38 3.65 -11.02
N PHE A 89 3.17 4.44 -9.96
CA PHE A 89 3.95 5.63 -9.69
C PHE A 89 5.43 5.31 -9.46
N TYR A 90 5.74 4.33 -8.61
CA TYR A 90 7.13 4.02 -8.25
C TYR A 90 7.86 3.15 -9.27
N SER A 91 7.15 2.31 -10.02
CA SER A 91 7.78 1.54 -11.10
C SER A 91 7.92 2.31 -12.41
N GLY A 92 7.18 3.41 -12.57
CA GLY A 92 7.08 4.14 -13.84
C GLY A 92 6.38 3.34 -14.95
N ARG A 93 5.69 2.23 -14.61
CA ARG A 93 5.05 1.33 -15.57
C ARG A 93 3.53 1.47 -15.52
N ILE A 94 2.91 1.39 -16.68
CA ILE A 94 1.45 1.37 -16.79
C ILE A 94 0.97 -0.05 -16.43
N ALA A 95 0.07 -0.14 -15.45
CA ALA A 95 -0.66 -1.35 -15.16
C ALA A 95 -2.08 -1.26 -15.72
N TYR A 96 -2.61 -2.36 -16.22
CA TYR A 96 -3.97 -2.45 -16.73
C TYR A 96 -4.87 -3.08 -15.67
N ARG A 97 -5.95 -2.40 -15.30
CA ARG A 97 -6.95 -3.00 -14.43
C ARG A 97 -7.67 -4.10 -15.19
N LEU A 98 -7.65 -5.30 -14.62
CA LEU A 98 -8.36 -6.44 -15.19
C LEU A 98 -9.86 -6.35 -14.84
N GLU A 99 -10.71 -6.51 -15.85
CA GLU A 99 -12.16 -6.49 -15.69
C GLU A 99 -12.80 -7.73 -16.29
N GLU A 100 -13.86 -8.19 -15.66
CA GLU A 100 -14.71 -9.26 -16.17
C GLU A 100 -15.89 -8.66 -16.93
N GLY A 101 -16.19 -9.20 -18.10
CA GLY A 101 -17.30 -8.77 -18.93
C GLY A 101 -17.01 -7.57 -19.83
N GLU A 102 -18.08 -6.93 -20.33
CA GLU A 102 -17.95 -5.71 -21.11
C GLU A 102 -17.51 -4.57 -20.19
N ALA A 103 -16.42 -3.93 -20.53
CA ALA A 103 -15.88 -2.81 -19.77
C ALA A 103 -16.88 -1.66 -19.76
N GLY A 104 -17.81 -1.67 -18.81
CA GLY A 104 -18.75 -0.60 -18.60
C GLY A 104 -17.99 0.67 -18.22
N GLN A 105 -18.20 1.75 -18.96
CA GLN A 105 -17.69 3.05 -18.54
C GLN A 105 -18.48 3.47 -17.29
N ALA A 106 -17.81 3.51 -16.14
CA ALA A 106 -18.45 4.07 -14.97
C ALA A 106 -18.77 5.57 -15.23
N PRO A 107 -20.00 6.01 -15.00
CA PRO A 107 -20.49 7.34 -15.44
C PRO A 107 -19.74 8.52 -14.80
N TRP A 108 -18.97 8.30 -13.73
CA TRP A 108 -18.17 9.32 -13.05
C TRP A 108 -16.68 9.35 -13.48
N GLN A 109 -16.28 8.50 -14.43
CA GLN A 109 -14.90 8.47 -14.91
C GLN A 109 -14.67 9.62 -15.88
N GLY A 110 -13.96 10.63 -15.39
CA GLY A 110 -13.49 11.73 -16.21
C GLY A 110 -12.37 11.31 -17.18
N LYS A 111 -11.78 12.30 -17.84
CA LYS A 111 -10.78 12.18 -18.91
C LYS A 111 -9.53 11.34 -18.56
N TYR A 112 -9.28 11.06 -17.27
CA TYR A 112 -8.14 10.28 -16.76
C TYR A 112 -8.61 8.91 -16.27
N THR A 113 -9.17 8.11 -17.15
CA THR A 113 -9.52 6.73 -16.83
C THR A 113 -8.27 5.86 -16.73
N MET A 114 -8.19 5.05 -15.68
CA MET A 114 -7.16 4.02 -15.57
C MET A 114 -7.27 3.08 -16.76
N PRO A 115 -6.16 2.69 -17.39
CA PRO A 115 -6.21 1.76 -18.51
C PRO A 115 -6.80 0.44 -18.05
N ARG A 116 -7.70 -0.11 -18.84
CA ARG A 116 -8.44 -1.34 -18.55
C ARG A 116 -8.16 -2.36 -19.62
N LEU A 117 -8.17 -3.61 -19.24
CA LEU A 117 -8.00 -4.74 -20.14
C LEU A 117 -8.93 -5.87 -19.70
N LYS A 118 -9.55 -6.57 -20.63
CA LYS A 118 -10.31 -7.77 -20.32
C LYS A 118 -9.38 -8.86 -19.80
N THR A 119 -9.80 -9.56 -18.74
CA THR A 119 -9.02 -10.64 -18.17
C THR A 119 -8.65 -11.71 -19.20
N GLU A 120 -9.58 -12.06 -20.09
CA GLU A 120 -9.34 -13.04 -21.16
C GLU A 120 -8.27 -12.57 -22.15
N GLU A 121 -8.30 -11.30 -22.53
CA GLU A 121 -7.31 -10.71 -23.44
C GLU A 121 -5.92 -10.65 -22.79
N PHE A 122 -5.86 -10.30 -21.51
CA PHE A 122 -4.62 -10.33 -20.74
C PHE A 122 -4.00 -11.71 -20.71
N LEU A 123 -4.81 -12.75 -20.44
CA LEU A 123 -4.34 -14.13 -20.40
C LEU A 123 -3.89 -14.64 -21.78
N ARG A 124 -4.59 -14.26 -22.85
CA ARG A 124 -4.22 -14.58 -24.24
C ARG A 124 -2.87 -13.97 -24.65
N ILE A 125 -2.58 -12.75 -24.20
CA ILE A 125 -1.26 -12.14 -24.41
C ILE A 125 -0.20 -12.93 -23.65
N GLY A 126 -0.52 -13.40 -22.44
CA GLY A 126 0.36 -14.20 -21.60
C GLY A 126 0.74 -15.57 -22.16
N GLU A 127 0.05 -16.07 -23.20
CA GLU A 127 0.46 -17.27 -23.95
C GLU A 127 1.69 -17.00 -24.82
N LYS A 128 1.87 -15.74 -25.25
CA LYS A 128 2.91 -15.33 -26.20
C LYS A 128 4.09 -14.63 -25.52
N GLU A 129 3.82 -13.88 -24.49
CA GLU A 129 4.77 -13.00 -23.80
C GLU A 129 4.67 -13.19 -22.29
N ALA A 130 5.77 -12.91 -21.57
CA ALA A 130 5.74 -12.90 -20.12
C ALA A 130 4.84 -11.76 -19.63
N ILE A 131 3.91 -12.07 -18.75
CA ILE A 131 2.98 -11.12 -18.14
C ILE A 131 3.13 -11.09 -16.64
N TYR A 132 2.86 -9.92 -16.06
CA TYR A 132 2.96 -9.70 -14.62
C TYR A 132 1.61 -9.30 -14.04
N LEU A 133 1.30 -9.79 -12.86
CA LEU A 133 0.03 -9.54 -12.19
C LEU A 133 0.28 -8.98 -10.80
N LEU A 134 -0.27 -7.79 -10.55
CA LEU A 134 -0.26 -7.13 -9.25
C LEU A 134 -1.54 -7.47 -8.51
N VAL A 135 -1.42 -8.01 -7.31
CA VAL A 135 -2.56 -8.42 -6.49
C VAL A 135 -2.41 -7.83 -5.10
N LYS A 136 -3.41 -7.05 -4.67
CA LYS A 136 -3.45 -6.56 -3.28
C LYS A 136 -3.69 -7.70 -2.30
N GLN A 137 -3.16 -7.57 -1.08
CA GLN A 137 -3.27 -8.57 -0.02
C GLN A 137 -4.70 -9.12 0.15
N LYS A 138 -5.69 -8.25 0.15
CA LYS A 138 -7.10 -8.64 0.32
C LYS A 138 -7.69 -9.49 -0.80
N HIS A 139 -7.08 -9.47 -1.99
CA HIS A 139 -7.55 -10.23 -3.17
C HIS A 139 -6.71 -11.47 -3.47
N GLN A 140 -5.67 -11.76 -2.68
CA GLN A 140 -4.79 -12.92 -2.94
C GLN A 140 -5.53 -14.26 -2.81
N GLU A 141 -6.40 -14.38 -1.81
CA GLU A 141 -7.19 -15.61 -1.62
C GLU A 141 -8.21 -15.81 -2.73
N GLU A 142 -8.81 -14.72 -3.21
CA GLU A 142 -9.77 -14.75 -4.31
C GLU A 142 -9.07 -15.15 -5.61
N MET A 143 -7.94 -14.53 -5.94
CA MET A 143 -7.12 -14.87 -7.09
C MET A 143 -6.62 -16.32 -7.05
N ALA A 144 -6.20 -16.82 -5.87
CA ALA A 144 -5.73 -18.20 -5.72
C ALA A 144 -6.81 -19.25 -5.96
N LYS A 145 -8.09 -18.91 -5.72
CA LYS A 145 -9.25 -19.78 -6.01
C LYS A 145 -9.65 -19.72 -7.48
N ASP A 146 -9.27 -18.65 -8.18
CA ASP A 146 -9.59 -18.51 -9.60
C ASP A 146 -8.67 -19.39 -10.45
N GLY A 147 -9.25 -20.42 -11.04
CA GLY A 147 -8.52 -21.39 -11.86
C GLY A 147 -7.73 -20.82 -13.01
N ARG A 148 -8.10 -19.64 -13.50
CA ARG A 148 -7.45 -18.94 -14.62
C ARG A 148 -6.04 -18.49 -14.30
N PHE A 149 -5.72 -18.25 -13.02
CA PHE A 149 -4.42 -17.75 -12.56
C PHE A 149 -3.50 -18.81 -11.96
N LYS A 150 -3.82 -20.09 -12.09
CA LYS A 150 -3.03 -21.21 -11.53
C LYS A 150 -1.59 -21.27 -12.04
N GLU A 151 -1.35 -20.80 -13.25
CA GLU A 151 -0.03 -20.80 -13.89
C GLU A 151 0.86 -19.63 -13.45
N PHE A 152 0.31 -18.71 -12.67
CA PHE A 152 1.07 -17.57 -12.16
C PHE A 152 1.92 -17.97 -10.97
N GLN A 153 3.21 -17.70 -11.06
CA GLN A 153 4.18 -17.94 -10.01
C GLN A 153 4.39 -16.67 -9.19
N LEU A 154 4.43 -16.80 -7.88
CA LEU A 154 4.74 -15.69 -6.98
C LEU A 154 6.18 -15.25 -7.20
N LEU A 155 6.39 -14.00 -7.60
CA LEU A 155 7.70 -13.41 -7.79
C LEU A 155 8.19 -12.70 -6.52
N LYS A 156 7.33 -11.88 -5.93
CA LYS A 156 7.65 -11.13 -4.69
C LYS A 156 6.36 -10.83 -3.92
N SER A 157 6.45 -10.87 -2.59
CA SER A 157 5.34 -10.53 -1.69
C SER A 157 5.78 -9.45 -0.70
N ALA A 158 4.83 -8.60 -0.31
CA ALA A 158 4.97 -7.55 0.69
C ALA A 158 3.63 -7.36 1.45
N PRO A 159 3.59 -6.63 2.57
CA PRO A 159 2.35 -6.42 3.31
C PRO A 159 1.21 -5.78 2.51
N ALA A 160 1.54 -5.00 1.48
CA ALA A 160 0.56 -4.36 0.60
C ALA A 160 -0.08 -5.32 -0.42
N GLY A 161 0.64 -6.40 -0.79
CA GLY A 161 0.21 -7.35 -1.81
C GLY A 161 1.35 -8.17 -2.38
N ALA A 162 1.19 -8.67 -3.60
CA ALA A 162 2.17 -9.50 -4.27
C ALA A 162 2.24 -9.22 -5.77
N VAL A 163 3.38 -9.56 -6.35
CA VAL A 163 3.63 -9.59 -7.78
C VAL A 163 3.75 -11.04 -8.21
N TYR A 164 2.98 -11.42 -9.18
CA TYR A 164 3.02 -12.75 -9.81
C TYR A 164 3.48 -12.60 -11.25
N MET A 165 4.06 -13.65 -11.79
CA MET A 165 4.51 -13.73 -13.17
C MET A 165 4.04 -15.02 -13.81
N LYS A 166 3.54 -14.93 -15.05
CA LYS A 166 3.37 -16.07 -15.94
C LYS A 166 4.44 -15.97 -17.02
N LYS A 167 5.25 -17.02 -17.16
CA LYS A 167 6.24 -17.15 -18.23
C LYS A 167 5.52 -17.53 -19.53
N SER A 168 6.03 -17.04 -20.66
CA SER A 168 5.58 -17.50 -21.96
C SER A 168 5.94 -18.97 -22.15
N GLU A 169 5.06 -19.75 -22.76
CA GLU A 169 5.33 -21.14 -23.14
C GLU A 169 6.34 -21.27 -24.30
N LYS A 170 6.69 -20.15 -24.94
CA LYS A 170 7.57 -20.10 -26.13
C LYS A 170 9.00 -19.65 -25.83
N ALA A 171 9.41 -19.61 -24.56
CA ALA A 171 10.79 -19.26 -24.19
C ALA A 171 11.67 -20.50 -24.04
#